data_60176fa0487f7bdaf517a0bb481db183
#
_entry.id   60176fa0487f7bdaf517a0bb481db183
#
_cell.length_a   1.000
_cell.length_b   1.000
_cell.length_c   1.000
_cell.angle_alpha   90.00
_cell.angle_beta   90.00
_cell.angle_gamma   90.00
#
_symmetry.space_group_name_H-M   'P 1'
#
loop_
_entity.id
_entity.type
_entity.pdbx_description
1 polymer ?
#
loop_
_entity_poly.entity_id
_entity_poly.type
_entity_poly.pdbx_seq_one_letter_code
_entity_poly.pdbx_strand_id
1 'polypeptide(L)'
;MVDIAAVDQYLNNHFDDSISELSAFCAQPSISAKKIGLQEAAQMAAAMLEKRGFKATIWQTDGAPVVTAERKGKSSKTILFYNHYDVQPEEPLELWETPPFEPTLRDGKLFARGVSDDKSHLT
;
A
#
# COMPACT_ATOMS: atom_id res chain seq x y z
N MET A 1 20.88 6.85 19.53
CA MET A 1 19.47 6.88 20.01
C MET A 1 18.64 7.46 18.88
N VAL A 2 17.45 6.92 18.60
CA VAL A 2 16.55 7.49 17.58
C VAL A 2 15.91 8.75 18.17
N ASP A 3 15.91 9.85 17.43
CA ASP A 3 15.20 11.07 17.79
C ASP A 3 13.71 10.90 17.43
N ILE A 4 12.90 10.56 18.42
CA ILE A 4 11.46 10.33 18.24
C ILE A 4 10.75 11.62 17.81
N ALA A 5 11.17 12.79 18.34
CA ALA A 5 10.54 14.06 17.97
C ALA A 5 10.75 14.38 16.48
N ALA A 6 11.92 14.07 15.93
CA ALA A 6 12.20 14.23 14.51
C ALA A 6 11.37 13.27 13.65
N VAL A 7 11.12 12.03 14.13
CA VAL A 7 10.23 11.08 13.47
C VAL A 7 8.79 11.58 13.46
N ASP A 8 8.27 12.02 14.61
CA ASP A 8 6.92 12.56 14.73
C ASP A 8 6.71 13.80 13.85
N GLN A 9 7.70 14.68 13.81
CA GLN A 9 7.66 15.84 12.93
C GLN A 9 7.63 15.45 11.44
N TYR A 10 8.44 14.47 11.05
CA TYR A 10 8.43 13.95 9.68
C TYR A 10 7.06 13.37 9.32
N LEU A 11 6.49 12.51 10.18
CA LEU A 11 5.18 11.91 9.96
C LEU A 11 4.08 12.96 9.81
N ASN A 12 4.07 13.97 10.71
CA ASN A 12 3.09 15.05 10.65
C ASN A 12 3.21 15.89 9.36
N ASN A 13 4.44 16.17 8.92
CA ASN A 13 4.69 16.96 7.71
C ASN A 13 4.33 16.22 6.41
N HIS A 14 4.28 14.88 6.43
CA HIS A 14 4.01 14.04 5.26
C HIS A 14 2.70 13.27 5.35
N PHE A 15 1.87 13.58 6.35
CA PHE A 15 0.63 12.85 6.59
C PHE A 15 -0.34 12.94 5.41
N ASP A 16 -0.57 14.14 4.89
CA ASP A 16 -1.48 14.36 3.76
C ASP A 16 -0.97 13.69 2.47
N ASP A 17 0.34 13.69 2.25
CA ASP A 17 0.97 12.97 1.14
C ASP A 17 0.76 11.46 1.27
N SER A 18 0.88 10.91 2.48
CA SER A 18 0.66 9.49 2.76
C SER A 18 -0.81 9.10 2.53
N ILE A 19 -1.76 9.94 2.98
CA ILE A 19 -3.20 9.71 2.72
C ILE A 19 -3.50 9.76 1.22
N SER A 20 -2.89 10.69 0.49
CA SER A 20 -3.06 10.81 -0.96
C SER A 20 -2.50 9.58 -1.69
N GLU A 21 -1.32 9.10 -1.30
CA GLU A 21 -0.69 7.91 -1.88
C GLU A 21 -1.51 6.64 -1.57
N LEU A 22 -1.96 6.47 -0.32
CA LEU A 22 -2.86 5.38 0.07
C LEU A 22 -4.16 5.41 -0.73
N SER A 23 -4.77 6.59 -0.86
CA SER A 23 -5.99 6.76 -1.65
C SER A 23 -5.79 6.33 -3.12
N ALA A 24 -4.71 6.79 -3.76
CA ALA A 24 -4.38 6.38 -5.11
C ALA A 24 -4.18 4.86 -5.23
N PHE A 25 -3.51 4.25 -4.24
CA PHE A 25 -3.27 2.82 -4.23
C PHE A 25 -4.56 2.01 -3.97
N CYS A 26 -5.47 2.51 -3.13
CA CYS A 26 -6.77 1.87 -2.88
C CYS A 26 -7.74 2.04 -4.07
N ALA A 27 -7.62 3.11 -4.85
CA ALA A 27 -8.40 3.30 -6.07
C ALA A 27 -8.06 2.27 -7.16
N GLN A 28 -6.83 1.69 -7.13
CA GLN A 28 -6.47 0.60 -8.03
C GLN A 28 -7.03 -0.72 -7.50
N PRO A 29 -7.98 -1.38 -8.17
CA PRO A 29 -8.41 -2.72 -7.80
C PRO A 29 -7.26 -3.72 -7.86
N SER A 30 -7.25 -4.69 -6.94
CA SER A 30 -6.25 -5.77 -6.91
C SER A 30 -6.86 -7.04 -6.29
N ILE A 31 -7.91 -7.56 -6.94
CA ILE A 31 -8.74 -8.63 -6.39
C ILE A 31 -8.18 -9.98 -6.85
N SER A 32 -7.42 -10.68 -6.01
CA SER A 32 -6.78 -11.95 -6.34
C SER A 32 -7.78 -13.04 -6.70
N ALA A 33 -8.89 -13.15 -5.99
CA ALA A 33 -9.94 -14.12 -6.27
C ALA A 33 -10.58 -13.96 -7.66
N LYS A 34 -10.61 -12.73 -8.19
CA LYS A 34 -11.13 -12.40 -9.53
C LYS A 34 -10.04 -12.22 -10.58
N LYS A 35 -8.77 -12.24 -10.19
CA LYS A 35 -7.60 -11.95 -11.05
C LYS A 35 -7.66 -10.56 -11.71
N ILE A 36 -8.16 -9.56 -10.99
CA ILE A 36 -8.35 -8.20 -11.47
C ILE A 36 -7.28 -7.26 -10.90
N GLY A 37 -6.59 -6.50 -11.75
CA GLY A 37 -5.73 -5.37 -11.38
C GLY A 37 -4.45 -5.73 -10.64
N LEU A 38 -4.04 -7.00 -10.63
CA LEU A 38 -2.89 -7.47 -9.83
C LEU A 38 -1.56 -6.96 -10.39
N GLN A 39 -1.42 -6.89 -11.72
CA GLN A 39 -0.20 -6.42 -12.36
C GLN A 39 -0.01 -4.93 -12.14
N GLU A 40 -1.07 -4.15 -12.30
CA GLU A 40 -1.08 -2.71 -12.08
C GLU A 40 -0.77 -2.37 -10.63
N ALA A 41 -1.39 -3.07 -9.68
CA ALA A 41 -1.12 -2.88 -8.25
C ALA A 41 0.32 -3.26 -7.87
N ALA A 42 0.88 -4.33 -8.44
CA ALA A 42 2.28 -4.70 -8.26
C ALA A 42 3.24 -3.63 -8.79
N GLN A 43 2.93 -3.03 -9.95
CA GLN A 43 3.71 -1.93 -10.52
C GLN A 43 3.65 -0.68 -9.62
N MET A 44 2.47 -0.35 -9.09
CA MET A 44 2.32 0.76 -8.15
C MET A 44 3.13 0.51 -6.86
N ALA A 45 3.03 -0.68 -6.27
CA ALA A 45 3.80 -1.04 -5.08
C ALA A 45 5.32 -0.93 -5.32
N ALA A 46 5.80 -1.44 -6.46
CA ALA A 46 7.21 -1.31 -6.83
C ALA A 46 7.64 0.16 -6.97
N ALA A 47 6.86 0.98 -7.65
CA ALA A 47 7.14 2.41 -7.82
C ALA A 47 7.17 3.18 -6.48
N MET A 48 6.25 2.85 -5.55
CA MET A 48 6.22 3.44 -4.21
C MET A 48 7.48 3.10 -3.40
N LEU A 49 7.97 1.87 -3.52
CA LEU A 49 9.22 1.42 -2.89
C LEU A 49 10.45 2.09 -3.52
N GLU A 50 10.48 2.22 -4.85
CA GLU A 50 11.56 2.89 -5.57
C GLU A 50 11.65 4.39 -5.22
N LYS A 51 10.50 5.07 -5.10
CA LYS A 51 10.42 6.46 -4.62
C LYS A 51 11.05 6.64 -3.24
N ARG A 52 11.04 5.60 -2.41
CA ARG A 52 11.67 5.55 -1.07
C ARG A 52 13.12 5.07 -1.08
N GLY A 53 13.72 4.90 -2.28
CA GLY A 53 15.11 4.51 -2.47
C GLY A 53 15.39 3.01 -2.31
N PHE A 54 14.35 2.18 -2.39
CA PHE A 54 14.52 0.73 -2.50
C PHE A 54 14.81 0.34 -3.96
N LYS A 55 15.50 -0.77 -4.14
CA LYS A 55 15.62 -1.44 -5.44
C LYS A 55 14.53 -2.50 -5.51
N ALA A 56 13.48 -2.23 -6.27
CA ALA A 56 12.34 -3.14 -6.40
C ALA A 56 12.51 -4.10 -7.59
N THR A 57 11.89 -5.28 -7.46
CA THR A 57 11.79 -6.29 -8.52
C THR A 57 10.41 -6.92 -8.47
N ILE A 58 9.76 -7.02 -9.63
CA ILE A 58 8.47 -7.71 -9.79
C ILE A 58 8.72 -9.10 -10.36
N TRP A 59 8.40 -10.13 -9.60
CA TRP A 59 8.51 -11.53 -10.01
C TRP A 59 7.16 -12.01 -10.52
N GLN A 60 7.14 -12.48 -11.76
CA GLN A 60 5.94 -13.12 -12.32
C GLN A 60 5.81 -14.53 -11.74
N THR A 61 4.59 -14.91 -11.38
CA THR A 61 4.23 -16.24 -10.87
C THR A 61 3.02 -16.78 -11.63
N ASP A 62 2.63 -18.02 -11.37
CA ASP A 62 1.38 -18.58 -11.91
C ASP A 62 0.12 -17.92 -11.31
N GLY A 63 0.29 -17.19 -10.20
CA GLY A 63 -0.75 -16.41 -9.52
C GLY A 63 -0.54 -14.91 -9.66
N ALA A 64 -0.65 -14.21 -8.53
CA ALA A 64 -0.34 -12.78 -8.45
C ALA A 64 1.17 -12.53 -8.51
N PRO A 65 1.64 -11.45 -9.13
CA PRO A 65 3.05 -11.06 -9.07
C PRO A 65 3.53 -10.86 -7.63
N VAL A 66 4.79 -11.20 -7.37
CA VAL A 66 5.43 -10.90 -6.09
C VAL A 66 6.38 -9.72 -6.26
N VAL A 67 6.26 -8.73 -5.39
CA VAL A 67 7.17 -7.57 -5.36
C VAL A 67 8.16 -7.78 -4.22
N THR A 68 9.46 -7.76 -4.55
CA THR A 68 10.53 -7.72 -3.56
C THR A 68 11.28 -6.40 -3.68
N ALA A 69 11.75 -5.87 -2.56
CA ALA A 69 12.56 -4.66 -2.59
C ALA A 69 13.63 -4.67 -1.49
N GLU A 70 14.78 -4.14 -1.81
CA GLU A 70 15.91 -4.07 -0.91
C GLU A 70 16.46 -2.65 -0.80
N ARG A 71 16.85 -2.27 0.40
CA ARG A 71 17.59 -1.02 0.67
C ARG A 71 18.67 -1.31 1.72
N LYS A 72 19.90 -1.01 1.37
CA LYS A 72 21.01 -1.16 2.33
C LYS A 72 20.95 -0.08 3.41
N GLY A 73 20.99 -0.53 4.65
CA GLY A 73 21.17 0.32 5.82
C GLY A 73 22.65 0.46 6.22
N LYS A 74 22.88 1.14 7.33
CA LYS A 74 24.23 1.31 7.93
C LYS A 74 24.59 0.14 8.88
N SER A 75 23.64 -0.67 9.28
CA SER A 75 23.81 -1.81 10.19
C SER A 75 24.01 -3.11 9.41
N SER A 76 24.65 -4.10 10.03
CA SER A 76 24.69 -5.48 9.53
C SER A 76 23.39 -6.25 9.80
N LYS A 77 22.47 -5.70 10.58
CA LYS A 77 21.16 -6.31 10.86
C LYS A 77 20.21 -6.06 9.71
N THR A 78 19.42 -7.07 9.38
CA THR A 78 18.37 -7.00 8.36
C THR A 78 17.00 -7.00 9.05
N ILE A 79 16.11 -6.14 8.57
CA ILE A 79 14.69 -6.15 8.92
C ILE A 79 13.94 -6.61 7.68
N LEU A 80 13.06 -7.59 7.84
CA LEU A 80 12.14 -8.04 6.79
C LEU A 80 10.74 -7.54 7.11
N PHE A 81 10.13 -6.85 6.13
CA PHE A 81 8.71 -6.53 6.14
C PHE A 81 7.99 -7.45 5.18
N TYR A 82 6.83 -7.93 5.59
CA TYR A 82 5.93 -8.73 4.76
C TYR A 82 4.55 -8.10 4.79
N ASN A 83 4.04 -7.76 3.61
CA ASN A 83 2.70 -7.20 3.41
C ASN A 83 2.10 -7.82 2.16
N HIS A 84 0.78 -7.63 1.94
CA HIS A 84 0.14 -8.01 0.69
C HIS A 84 -0.59 -6.81 0.08
N TYR A 85 -0.66 -6.77 -1.24
CA TYR A 85 -1.30 -5.67 -1.99
C TYR A 85 -2.63 -6.08 -2.61
N ASP A 86 -2.95 -7.36 -2.63
CA ASP A 86 -4.25 -7.83 -3.06
C ASP A 86 -5.32 -7.57 -2.00
N VAL A 87 -6.56 -7.57 -2.43
CA VAL A 87 -7.70 -7.30 -1.58
C VAL A 87 -8.80 -8.35 -1.78
N GLN A 88 -9.66 -8.49 -0.78
CA GLN A 88 -10.86 -9.30 -0.89
C GLN A 88 -11.83 -8.71 -1.93
N PRO A 89 -12.70 -9.53 -2.53
CA PRO A 89 -13.81 -9.04 -3.33
C PRO A 89 -14.62 -7.97 -2.61
N GLU A 90 -15.21 -7.10 -3.39
CA GLU A 90 -15.98 -5.95 -2.91
C GLU A 90 -17.38 -6.28 -2.40
N GLU A 91 -17.88 -7.48 -2.65
CA GLU A 91 -19.21 -7.89 -2.24
C GLU A 91 -19.35 -7.98 -0.68
N PRO A 92 -20.55 -7.73 -0.14
CA PRO A 92 -21.78 -7.30 -0.83
C PRO A 92 -21.80 -5.78 -1.07
N LEU A 93 -22.03 -5.38 -2.35
CA LEU A 93 -21.95 -3.98 -2.77
C LEU A 93 -22.97 -3.07 -2.08
N GLU A 94 -24.14 -3.61 -1.72
CA GLU A 94 -25.20 -2.88 -1.05
C GLU A 94 -24.87 -2.40 0.37
N LEU A 95 -23.78 -2.90 0.96
CA LEU A 95 -23.33 -2.46 2.28
C LEU A 95 -22.34 -1.28 2.21
N TRP A 96 -21.89 -0.93 1.01
CA TRP A 96 -21.00 0.20 0.84
C TRP A 96 -21.79 1.52 0.68
N GLU A 97 -21.49 2.49 1.53
CA GLU A 97 -22.04 3.85 1.42
C GLU A 97 -21.41 4.65 0.26
N THR A 98 -20.17 4.32 -0.09
CA THR A 98 -19.44 4.86 -1.24
C THR A 98 -18.80 3.71 -2.00
N PRO A 99 -18.59 3.81 -3.32
CA PRO A 99 -18.00 2.72 -4.09
C PRO A 99 -16.68 2.21 -3.48
N PRO A 100 -16.45 0.90 -3.39
CA PRO A 100 -15.32 0.31 -2.65
C PRO A 100 -13.93 0.72 -3.16
N PHE A 101 -13.81 1.09 -4.44
CA PHE A 101 -12.56 1.57 -5.06
C PHE A 101 -12.57 3.08 -5.36
N GLU A 102 -13.45 3.84 -4.70
CA GLU A 102 -13.44 5.29 -4.67
C GLU A 102 -13.12 5.79 -3.25
N PRO A 103 -11.83 5.89 -2.88
CA PRO A 103 -11.41 6.26 -1.53
C PRO A 103 -12.05 7.56 -1.08
N THR A 104 -12.78 7.51 0.01
CA THR A 104 -13.58 8.63 0.51
C THR A 104 -13.20 8.97 1.94
N LEU A 105 -12.80 10.22 2.18
CA LEU A 105 -12.51 10.72 3.51
C LEU A 105 -13.80 11.27 4.14
N ARG A 106 -14.23 10.69 5.27
CA ARG A 106 -15.40 11.11 6.04
C ARG A 106 -15.11 11.09 7.51
N ASP A 107 -15.42 12.15 8.22
CA ASP A 107 -15.26 12.28 9.67
C ASP A 107 -13.86 11.87 10.18
N GLY A 108 -12.82 12.26 9.43
CA GLY A 108 -11.43 11.94 9.74
C GLY A 108 -11.03 10.48 9.51
N LYS A 109 -11.84 9.70 8.77
CA LYS A 109 -11.57 8.30 8.42
C LYS A 109 -11.60 8.11 6.91
N LEU A 110 -10.65 7.32 6.39
CA LEU A 110 -10.61 6.93 4.99
C LEU A 110 -11.35 5.61 4.78
N PHE A 111 -12.29 5.60 3.84
CA PHE A 111 -13.12 4.44 3.49
C PHE A 111 -12.81 4.00 2.07
N ALA A 112 -12.30 2.78 1.91
CA ALA A 112 -12.19 2.05 0.65
C ALA A 112 -11.82 0.60 0.91
N ARG A 113 -11.97 -0.28 -0.09
CA ARG A 113 -11.43 -1.63 -0.04
C ARG A 113 -9.90 -1.58 -0.01
N GLY A 114 -9.27 -2.26 0.95
CA GLY A 114 -7.81 -2.31 1.10
C GLY A 114 -7.20 -1.25 2.04
N VAL A 115 -7.97 -0.27 2.52
CA VAL A 115 -7.45 0.75 3.45
C VAL A 115 -6.88 0.12 4.72
N SER A 116 -7.60 -0.81 5.33
CA SER A 116 -7.13 -1.49 6.56
C SER A 116 -6.41 -2.80 6.28
N ASP A 117 -6.77 -3.51 5.20
CA ASP A 117 -6.28 -4.85 4.86
C ASP A 117 -5.93 -4.91 3.37
N ASP A 118 -4.70 -4.65 3.01
CA ASP A 118 -3.48 -4.41 3.79
C ASP A 118 -2.67 -3.22 3.23
N LYS A 119 -3.24 -2.46 2.28
CA LYS A 119 -2.53 -1.43 1.50
C LYS A 119 -1.95 -0.31 2.36
N SER A 120 -2.57 0.01 3.50
CA SER A 120 -2.04 1.03 4.43
C SER A 120 -0.67 0.69 5.00
N HIS A 121 -0.32 -0.58 5.09
CA HIS A 121 1.00 -1.00 5.58
C HIS A 121 2.11 -0.85 4.53
N LEU A 122 1.74 -0.52 3.28
CA LEU A 122 2.66 -0.31 2.16
C LEU A 122 2.93 1.18 1.86
N THR A 123 2.22 2.10 2.53
CA THR A 123 2.28 3.56 2.29
C THR A 123 2.98 4.39 3.38
#